data_e4a9a94a0a172db65a66f2c13563d8d9
#
_entry.id   e4a9a94a0a172db65a66f2c13563d8d9
#
_cell.length_a   1.000
_cell.length_b   1.000
_cell.length_c   1.000
_cell.angle_alpha   90.00
_cell.angle_beta   90.00
_cell.angle_gamma   90.00
#
_symmetry.space_group_name_H-M   'P 1'
#
loop_
_entity.id
_entity.type
_entity.pdbx_description
1 polymer ?
#
loop_
_entity_poly.entity_id
_entity_poly.type
_entity_poly.pdbx_seq_one_letter_code
_entity_poly.pdbx_strand_id
1 'polypeptide(L)'
;MKRRTLLQAGSVVLTLGALDLAHGATILTVRVWPAPEYSRVTIESDGALNAKHQFVPMPPRLAVDIEGITLNPALKELVAKVRADDPNIAGIRVGQFSPTTVRLVLDLKQPIRPQVFALTPVAAYKHRLVLDLYPEKEADPLAALIAQRLQDGPVPNTTAAAAAPARPASDPLDDLIAQHTQKAPSVGTASGPQDATKPIAGYADSTRATGQFDTKKSAGSDATVPGATDRMIIVALDPGHGGEDPGAIGPGGTREKDVVLRLAHLLRERINATTVNGNSLRAYLTRDADFFVPLQVRVQKARRVQADLFVSLHADAFFTPDPQGASVFALSQGGASSSAARWMAAKENKADLIGGLNVKAKDATVQRALLDMSTTAQINDSLKLGGTLLGEIRRVGKLHKPHVEQASFAVLKAPDIPSVLVEAAFISNPREEAKLNSEEFLTQLADALMRGIETYFSKNPPLARNRIRS
;
A
#
# COMPACT_ATOMS: atom_id res chain seq x y z
N MET A 1 10.05 85.52 -50.04
CA MET A 1 9.99 84.70 -48.83
C MET A 1 8.78 83.81 -48.91
N LYS A 2 8.97 82.49 -49.21
CA LYS A 2 7.88 81.48 -49.38
C LYS A 2 7.87 80.59 -48.22
N ARG A 3 6.78 80.54 -47.40
CA ARG A 3 6.54 79.60 -46.31
C ARG A 3 6.02 78.34 -46.92
N ARG A 4 6.73 77.22 -46.76
CA ARG A 4 6.25 75.88 -47.05
C ARG A 4 5.69 75.31 -45.75
N THR A 5 4.39 75.03 -45.77
CA THR A 5 3.68 74.32 -44.74
C THR A 5 3.85 72.81 -45.01
N LEU A 6 4.48 72.09 -44.09
CA LEU A 6 4.55 70.60 -44.12
C LEU A 6 3.28 70.04 -43.46
N LEU A 7 2.51 69.34 -44.25
CA LEU A 7 1.41 68.48 -43.78
C LEU A 7 2.02 67.16 -43.30
N GLN A 8 2.03 66.95 -42.00
CA GLN A 8 2.29 65.64 -41.40
C GLN A 8 0.99 64.81 -41.43
N ALA A 9 0.90 63.84 -42.34
CA ALA A 9 -0.10 62.80 -42.31
C ALA A 9 0.26 61.78 -41.20
N GLY A 10 -0.42 61.88 -40.07
CA GLY A 10 -0.34 60.85 -39.04
C GLY A 10 -1.08 59.57 -39.48
N SER A 11 -0.36 58.53 -39.81
CA SER A 11 -0.92 57.17 -39.96
C SER A 11 -1.25 56.62 -38.59
N VAL A 12 -2.54 56.53 -38.26
CA VAL A 12 -3.02 55.72 -37.12
C VAL A 12 -2.96 54.26 -37.54
N VAL A 13 -1.93 53.54 -37.10
CA VAL A 13 -1.87 52.10 -37.18
C VAL A 13 -2.78 51.53 -36.10
N LEU A 14 -3.99 51.14 -36.43
CA LEU A 14 -4.84 50.28 -35.62
C LEU A 14 -4.19 48.89 -35.60
N THR A 15 -3.39 48.57 -34.61
CA THR A 15 -3.07 47.18 -34.24
C THR A 15 -4.33 46.55 -33.68
N LEU A 16 -5.08 45.89 -34.55
CA LEU A 16 -6.01 44.84 -34.12
C LEU A 16 -5.15 43.78 -33.42
N GLY A 17 -5.07 43.87 -32.09
CA GLY A 17 -4.59 42.78 -31.29
C GLY A 17 -5.44 41.56 -31.65
N ALA A 18 -4.79 40.46 -32.06
CA ALA A 18 -5.45 39.20 -32.14
C ALA A 18 -6.14 39.00 -30.77
N LEU A 19 -7.48 39.07 -30.81
CA LEU A 19 -8.28 38.52 -29.71
C LEU A 19 -7.89 37.05 -29.68
N ASP A 20 -6.98 36.66 -28.79
CA ASP A 20 -6.88 35.28 -28.35
C ASP A 20 -8.29 34.93 -27.87
N LEU A 21 -9.08 34.36 -28.77
CA LEU A 21 -10.27 33.62 -28.40
C LEU A 21 -9.73 32.57 -27.43
N ALA A 22 -9.94 32.80 -26.14
CA ALA A 22 -9.59 31.85 -25.11
C ALA A 22 -10.32 30.54 -25.46
N HIS A 23 -9.65 29.70 -26.22
CA HIS A 23 -10.10 28.36 -26.46
C HIS A 23 -10.05 27.69 -25.11
N GLY A 24 -11.17 27.26 -24.58
CA GLY A 24 -11.24 26.51 -23.34
C GLY A 24 -10.31 25.30 -23.43
N ALA A 25 -9.82 24.83 -22.30
CA ALA A 25 -8.93 23.66 -22.25
C ALA A 25 -9.53 22.47 -23.00
N THR A 26 -8.70 21.77 -23.78
CA THR A 26 -9.11 20.59 -24.54
C THR A 26 -8.86 19.34 -23.71
N ILE A 27 -9.86 18.48 -23.58
CA ILE A 27 -9.71 17.19 -22.92
C ILE A 27 -8.98 16.24 -23.85
N LEU A 28 -7.86 15.70 -23.39
CA LEU A 28 -6.98 14.79 -24.12
C LEU A 28 -7.36 13.33 -23.91
N THR A 29 -7.57 12.95 -22.63
CA THR A 29 -7.94 11.57 -22.28
C THR A 29 -8.67 11.52 -20.96
N VAL A 30 -9.39 10.43 -20.75
CA VAL A 30 -10.11 10.12 -19.52
C VAL A 30 -9.79 8.70 -19.07
N ARG A 31 -9.63 8.51 -17.77
CA ARG A 31 -9.28 7.20 -17.17
C ARG A 31 -10.11 6.97 -15.92
N VAL A 32 -10.44 5.70 -15.66
CA VAL A 32 -11.11 5.26 -14.43
C VAL A 32 -10.31 4.09 -13.85
N TRP A 33 -9.96 4.20 -12.59
CA TRP A 33 -9.17 3.22 -11.85
C TRP A 33 -9.98 2.75 -10.62
N PRO A 34 -10.69 1.61 -10.75
CA PRO A 34 -11.39 1.02 -9.60
C PRO A 34 -10.39 0.36 -8.65
N ALA A 35 -10.51 0.64 -7.36
CA ALA A 35 -9.78 -0.02 -6.29
C ALA A 35 -10.71 -0.30 -5.11
N PRO A 36 -10.43 -1.30 -4.27
CA PRO A 36 -11.26 -1.62 -3.11
C PRO A 36 -11.42 -0.44 -2.14
N GLU A 37 -10.35 0.32 -1.94
CA GLU A 37 -10.34 1.43 -0.99
C GLU A 37 -10.79 2.77 -1.60
N TYR A 38 -10.80 2.91 -2.93
CA TYR A 38 -11.30 4.10 -3.61
C TYR A 38 -11.45 3.86 -5.11
N SER A 39 -12.26 4.67 -5.79
CA SER A 39 -12.25 4.74 -7.26
C SER A 39 -11.73 6.09 -7.70
N ARG A 40 -10.81 6.10 -8.64
CA ARG A 40 -10.25 7.32 -9.20
C ARG A 40 -10.75 7.57 -10.60
N VAL A 41 -11.21 8.80 -10.86
CA VAL A 41 -11.49 9.31 -12.22
C VAL A 41 -10.48 10.41 -12.51
N THR A 42 -9.76 10.27 -13.62
CA THR A 42 -8.77 11.25 -14.09
C THR A 42 -9.19 11.80 -15.44
N ILE A 43 -9.21 13.12 -15.55
CA ILE A 43 -9.45 13.86 -16.79
C ILE A 43 -8.19 14.65 -17.10
N GLU A 44 -7.53 14.31 -18.20
CA GLU A 44 -6.30 14.97 -18.64
C GLU A 44 -6.62 15.98 -19.75
N SER A 45 -5.98 17.16 -19.68
CA SER A 45 -6.22 18.30 -20.56
C SER A 45 -4.95 19.06 -20.89
N ASP A 46 -4.96 19.81 -21.99
CA ASP A 46 -3.85 20.67 -22.41
C ASP A 46 -3.68 21.90 -21.52
N GLY A 47 -4.74 22.36 -20.83
CA GLY A 47 -4.77 23.49 -19.91
C GLY A 47 -5.32 23.10 -18.53
N ALA A 48 -5.11 23.95 -17.53
CA ALA A 48 -5.65 23.74 -16.19
C ALA A 48 -7.18 23.79 -16.20
N LEU A 49 -7.82 22.82 -15.51
CA LEU A 49 -9.27 22.74 -15.37
C LEU A 49 -9.70 23.29 -14.00
N ASN A 50 -10.74 24.12 -14.00
CA ASN A 50 -11.44 24.53 -12.80
C ASN A 50 -12.70 23.68 -12.64
N ALA A 51 -12.88 23.09 -11.45
CA ALA A 51 -14.04 22.28 -11.17
C ALA A 51 -14.66 22.65 -9.82
N LYS A 52 -16.00 22.65 -9.80
CA LYS A 52 -16.82 22.74 -8.59
C LYS A 52 -17.56 21.42 -8.43
N HIS A 53 -17.71 20.95 -7.21
CA HIS A 53 -18.43 19.70 -6.99
C HIS A 53 -19.44 19.82 -5.86
N GLN A 54 -20.47 18.99 -5.95
CA GLN A 54 -21.52 18.87 -4.95
C GLN A 54 -21.89 17.40 -4.78
N PHE A 55 -21.86 16.95 -3.52
CA PHE A 55 -22.33 15.61 -3.17
C PHE A 55 -23.82 15.65 -2.81
N VAL A 56 -24.61 14.72 -3.39
CA VAL A 56 -26.02 14.51 -3.10
C VAL A 56 -26.16 13.16 -2.41
N PRO A 57 -26.66 13.09 -1.17
CA PRO A 57 -26.64 11.84 -0.40
C PRO A 57 -27.73 10.84 -0.79
N MET A 58 -28.88 11.28 -1.34
CA MET A 58 -29.99 10.37 -1.63
C MET A 58 -30.66 10.68 -3.00
N PRO A 59 -30.54 9.78 -3.98
CA PRO A 59 -29.56 8.67 -4.04
C PRO A 59 -28.15 9.23 -4.11
N PRO A 60 -27.12 8.48 -3.63
CA PRO A 60 -25.77 9.00 -3.53
C PRO A 60 -25.22 9.32 -4.92
N ARG A 61 -24.84 10.59 -5.13
CA ARG A 61 -24.33 11.14 -6.40
C ARG A 61 -23.29 12.20 -6.15
N LEU A 62 -22.31 12.27 -7.03
CA LEU A 62 -21.37 13.39 -7.08
C LEU A 62 -21.57 14.13 -8.41
N ALA A 63 -21.98 15.39 -8.32
CA ALA A 63 -22.03 16.31 -9.46
C ALA A 63 -20.74 17.12 -9.51
N VAL A 64 -20.09 17.20 -10.68
CA VAL A 64 -18.85 17.95 -10.91
C VAL A 64 -19.04 18.84 -12.14
N ASP A 65 -18.98 20.14 -11.93
CA ASP A 65 -19.05 21.15 -12.98
C ASP A 65 -17.64 21.58 -13.37
N ILE A 66 -17.25 21.34 -14.60
CA ILE A 66 -15.95 21.72 -15.16
C ILE A 66 -16.16 22.95 -16.03
N GLU A 67 -15.56 24.07 -15.61
CA GLU A 67 -15.67 25.37 -16.26
C GLU A 67 -14.66 25.54 -17.40
N GLY A 68 -14.99 26.35 -18.39
CA GLY A 68 -14.09 26.70 -19.50
C GLY A 68 -13.92 25.62 -20.54
N ILE A 69 -14.81 24.61 -20.59
CA ILE A 69 -14.75 23.53 -21.57
C ILE A 69 -16.11 23.30 -22.24
N THR A 70 -16.05 22.65 -23.41
CA THR A 70 -17.23 22.15 -24.12
C THR A 70 -17.20 20.63 -24.17
N LEU A 71 -18.39 20.02 -24.28
CA LEU A 71 -18.53 18.58 -24.36
C LEU A 71 -17.88 18.05 -25.65
N ASN A 72 -16.88 17.20 -25.51
CA ASN A 72 -16.15 16.58 -26.60
C ASN A 72 -16.24 15.04 -26.56
N PRO A 73 -15.82 14.34 -27.64
CA PRO A 73 -15.86 12.87 -27.68
C PRO A 73 -15.11 12.19 -26.54
N ALA A 74 -13.93 12.71 -26.12
CA ALA A 74 -13.13 12.12 -25.06
C ALA A 74 -13.88 12.07 -23.72
N LEU A 75 -14.64 13.13 -23.38
CA LEU A 75 -15.49 13.13 -22.18
C LEU A 75 -16.66 12.14 -22.29
N LYS A 76 -17.22 11.95 -23.50
CA LYS A 76 -18.27 10.95 -23.72
C LYS A 76 -17.76 9.52 -23.52
N GLU A 77 -16.50 9.24 -23.83
CA GLU A 77 -15.88 7.95 -23.59
C GLU A 77 -15.81 7.60 -22.09
N LEU A 78 -15.81 8.59 -21.19
CA LEU A 78 -15.76 8.36 -19.74
C LEU A 78 -16.92 7.46 -19.29
N VAL A 79 -18.10 7.61 -19.89
CA VAL A 79 -19.27 6.78 -19.56
C VAL A 79 -19.00 5.29 -19.81
N ALA A 80 -18.28 4.96 -20.88
CA ALA A 80 -17.94 3.60 -21.26
C ALA A 80 -16.74 3.04 -20.47
N LYS A 81 -15.97 3.88 -19.76
CA LYS A 81 -14.81 3.45 -18.95
C LYS A 81 -15.20 2.89 -17.58
N VAL A 82 -16.42 3.14 -17.12
CA VAL A 82 -16.90 2.60 -15.84
C VAL A 82 -17.17 1.12 -15.98
N ARG A 83 -16.52 0.31 -15.16
CA ARG A 83 -16.71 -1.14 -15.14
C ARG A 83 -17.88 -1.51 -14.24
N ALA A 84 -18.60 -2.56 -14.59
CA ALA A 84 -19.72 -3.05 -13.79
C ALA A 84 -19.30 -3.49 -12.37
N ASP A 85 -18.05 -3.95 -12.22
CA ASP A 85 -17.45 -4.40 -10.97
C ASP A 85 -16.77 -3.27 -10.16
N ASP A 86 -16.82 -1.99 -10.62
CA ASP A 86 -16.31 -0.86 -9.81
C ASP A 86 -17.02 -0.83 -8.44
N PRO A 87 -16.28 -0.79 -7.31
CA PRO A 87 -16.89 -0.90 -5.99
C PRO A 87 -17.69 0.35 -5.58
N ASN A 88 -17.40 1.51 -6.15
CA ASN A 88 -17.95 2.78 -5.72
C ASN A 88 -18.86 3.44 -6.77
N ILE A 89 -18.56 3.27 -8.08
CA ILE A 89 -19.25 3.94 -9.17
C ILE A 89 -20.27 2.98 -9.80
N ALA A 90 -21.53 3.38 -9.81
CA ALA A 90 -22.60 2.66 -10.54
C ALA A 90 -22.66 3.09 -12.02
N GLY A 91 -22.34 4.35 -12.30
CA GLY A 91 -22.32 4.90 -13.65
C GLY A 91 -21.90 6.37 -13.66
N ILE A 92 -21.52 6.86 -14.85
CA ILE A 92 -21.19 8.27 -15.07
C ILE A 92 -22.07 8.80 -16.20
N ARG A 93 -22.62 9.97 -15.99
CA ARG A 93 -23.34 10.74 -17.02
C ARG A 93 -22.60 12.03 -17.25
N VAL A 94 -22.52 12.46 -18.51
CA VAL A 94 -21.87 13.70 -18.90
C VAL A 94 -22.77 14.48 -19.83
N GLY A 95 -22.83 15.80 -19.62
CA GLY A 95 -23.66 16.69 -20.44
C GLY A 95 -23.16 18.14 -20.43
N GLN A 96 -23.49 18.88 -21.51
CA GLN A 96 -23.27 20.32 -21.55
C GLN A 96 -24.29 20.99 -20.64
N PHE A 97 -23.81 21.62 -19.55
CA PHE A 97 -24.68 22.31 -18.56
C PHE A 97 -24.92 23.77 -18.92
N SER A 98 -23.87 24.44 -19.43
CA SER A 98 -23.94 25.81 -19.98
C SER A 98 -23.01 25.91 -21.19
N PRO A 99 -23.01 26.99 -21.97
CA PRO A 99 -22.12 27.12 -23.12
C PRO A 99 -20.64 26.86 -22.85
N THR A 100 -20.20 27.08 -21.61
CA THR A 100 -18.79 26.95 -21.20
C THR A 100 -18.59 26.01 -20.00
N THR A 101 -19.61 25.24 -19.62
CA THR A 101 -19.52 24.33 -18.47
C THR A 101 -20.06 22.95 -18.83
N VAL A 102 -19.27 21.93 -18.61
CA VAL A 102 -19.68 20.54 -18.71
C VAL A 102 -19.93 19.98 -17.30
N ARG A 103 -21.06 19.33 -17.13
CA ARG A 103 -21.42 18.63 -15.88
C ARG A 103 -21.23 17.14 -16.02
N LEU A 104 -20.46 16.59 -15.07
CA LEU A 104 -20.36 15.15 -14.82
C LEU A 104 -21.26 14.82 -13.63
N VAL A 105 -22.01 13.73 -13.74
CA VAL A 105 -22.75 13.17 -12.60
C VAL A 105 -22.35 11.72 -12.45
N LEU A 106 -21.71 11.44 -11.31
CA LEU A 106 -21.33 10.09 -10.92
C LEU A 106 -22.42 9.53 -10.03
N ASP A 107 -23.12 8.50 -10.53
CA ASP A 107 -24.05 7.71 -9.73
C ASP A 107 -23.23 6.71 -8.92
N LEU A 108 -23.47 6.65 -7.59
CA LEU A 108 -22.60 5.93 -6.66
C LEU A 108 -23.33 4.73 -6.06
N LYS A 109 -22.59 3.66 -5.78
CA LYS A 109 -23.10 2.43 -5.17
C LYS A 109 -23.25 2.56 -3.65
N GLN A 110 -22.52 3.51 -3.05
CA GLN A 110 -22.47 3.75 -1.61
C GLN A 110 -22.12 5.20 -1.31
N PRO A 111 -22.37 5.68 -0.07
CA PRO A 111 -21.87 6.99 0.36
C PRO A 111 -20.35 7.07 0.29
N ILE A 112 -19.86 8.22 -0.21
CA ILE A 112 -18.41 8.44 -0.39
C ILE A 112 -17.97 9.79 0.20
N ARG A 113 -16.68 9.89 0.49
CA ARG A 113 -15.94 11.12 0.77
C ARG A 113 -15.16 11.52 -0.49
N PRO A 114 -15.67 12.45 -1.33
CA PRO A 114 -14.99 12.82 -2.56
C PRO A 114 -13.80 13.73 -2.26
N GLN A 115 -12.71 13.54 -3.02
CA GLN A 115 -11.61 14.50 -3.13
C GLN A 115 -11.48 14.90 -4.59
N VAL A 116 -11.71 16.17 -4.89
CA VAL A 116 -11.59 16.73 -6.24
C VAL A 116 -10.47 17.75 -6.25
N PHE A 117 -9.46 17.53 -7.08
CA PHE A 117 -8.27 18.38 -7.14
C PHE A 117 -7.62 18.37 -8.51
N ALA A 118 -6.85 19.44 -8.79
CA ALA A 118 -6.10 19.58 -10.04
C ALA A 118 -4.61 19.31 -9.81
N LEU A 119 -3.98 18.65 -10.78
CA LEU A 119 -2.54 18.38 -10.83
C LEU A 119 -1.91 19.11 -12.00
N THR A 120 -0.74 19.70 -11.76
CA THR A 120 0.10 20.31 -12.79
C THR A 120 0.82 19.24 -13.62
N PRO A 121 1.30 19.58 -14.82
CA PRO A 121 2.06 18.66 -15.66
C PRO A 121 3.26 18.05 -14.92
N VAL A 122 3.45 16.74 -15.09
CA VAL A 122 4.60 16.00 -14.54
C VAL A 122 4.92 14.80 -15.45
N ALA A 123 6.20 14.57 -15.72
CA ALA A 123 6.66 13.53 -16.63
C ALA A 123 5.95 13.62 -18.00
N ALA A 124 5.30 12.55 -18.45
CA ALA A 124 4.54 12.51 -19.69
C ALA A 124 3.12 13.10 -19.59
N TYR A 125 2.63 13.35 -18.36
CA TYR A 125 1.27 13.83 -18.11
C TYR A 125 1.15 15.35 -18.25
N LYS A 126 0.03 15.79 -18.83
CA LYS A 126 -0.37 17.19 -18.88
C LYS A 126 -1.12 17.60 -17.60
N HIS A 127 -1.99 18.61 -17.68
CA HIS A 127 -2.87 18.97 -16.59
C HIS A 127 -3.88 17.86 -16.33
N ARG A 128 -4.14 17.53 -15.07
CA ARG A 128 -5.10 16.49 -14.71
C ARG A 128 -6.08 17.02 -13.67
N LEU A 129 -7.35 16.82 -13.90
CA LEU A 129 -8.39 16.92 -12.89
C LEU A 129 -8.66 15.51 -12.36
N VAL A 130 -8.50 15.33 -11.07
CA VAL A 130 -8.62 14.03 -10.38
C VAL A 130 -9.79 14.06 -9.43
N LEU A 131 -10.59 13.00 -9.48
CA LEU A 131 -11.70 12.73 -8.56
C LEU A 131 -11.41 11.41 -7.84
N ASP A 132 -11.06 11.46 -6.57
CA ASP A 132 -10.87 10.30 -5.71
C ASP A 132 -12.11 10.11 -4.85
N LEU A 133 -12.69 8.93 -4.94
CA LEU A 133 -13.97 8.58 -4.32
C LEU A 133 -13.72 7.53 -3.23
N TYR A 134 -13.53 7.97 -2.00
CA TYR A 134 -13.30 7.09 -0.85
C TYR A 134 -14.64 6.68 -0.23
N PRO A 135 -14.91 5.39 0.00
CA PRO A 135 -16.09 4.97 0.75
C PRO A 135 -16.06 5.56 2.16
N GLU A 136 -17.23 5.94 2.69
CA GLU A 136 -17.32 6.43 4.07
C GLU A 136 -16.95 5.35 5.07
N LYS A 137 -17.33 4.11 4.78
CA LYS A 137 -17.02 2.94 5.61
C LYS A 137 -15.84 2.19 4.99
N GLU A 138 -14.71 2.25 5.66
CA GLU A 138 -13.51 1.48 5.27
C GLU A 138 -13.69 0.01 5.65
N ALA A 139 -13.29 -0.91 4.75
CA ALA A 139 -13.23 -2.33 5.05
C ALA A 139 -12.02 -2.63 5.94
N ASP A 140 -12.16 -3.57 6.89
CA ASP A 140 -11.03 -4.06 7.67
C ASP A 140 -10.30 -5.17 6.88
N PRO A 141 -9.07 -4.91 6.39
CA PRO A 141 -8.33 -5.89 5.61
C PRO A 141 -7.86 -7.09 6.45
N LEU A 142 -7.65 -6.93 7.75
CA LEU A 142 -7.26 -8.03 8.63
C LEU A 142 -8.42 -8.99 8.85
N ALA A 143 -9.63 -8.46 9.09
CA ALA A 143 -10.84 -9.27 9.20
C ALA A 143 -11.10 -10.06 7.91
N ALA A 144 -10.88 -9.46 6.75
CA ALA A 144 -11.01 -10.14 5.45
C ALA A 144 -10.01 -11.29 5.29
N LEU A 145 -8.73 -11.12 5.67
CA LEU A 145 -7.72 -12.18 5.65
C LEU A 145 -8.06 -13.34 6.60
N ILE A 146 -8.56 -13.04 7.79
CA ILE A 146 -8.98 -14.05 8.77
C ILE A 146 -10.18 -14.84 8.23
N ALA A 147 -11.18 -14.15 7.67
CA ALA A 147 -12.33 -14.78 7.08
C ALA A 147 -11.95 -15.70 5.91
N GLN A 148 -11.05 -15.28 5.05
CA GLN A 148 -10.54 -16.09 3.94
C GLN A 148 -9.83 -17.34 4.45
N ARG A 149 -9.00 -17.25 5.50
CA ARG A 149 -8.36 -18.41 6.10
C ARG A 149 -9.36 -19.43 6.64
N LEU A 150 -10.42 -18.94 7.31
CA LEU A 150 -11.46 -19.83 7.86
C LEU A 150 -12.22 -20.58 6.76
N GLN A 151 -12.34 -20.00 5.55
CA GLN A 151 -12.94 -20.63 4.39
C GLN A 151 -12.03 -21.68 3.74
N ASP A 152 -10.70 -21.47 3.75
CA ASP A 152 -9.73 -22.39 3.15
C ASP A 152 -9.61 -23.73 3.92
N GLY A 153 -10.19 -23.86 5.12
CA GLY A 153 -10.14 -25.06 5.96
C GLY A 153 -8.76 -25.37 6.53
N PRO A 154 -8.61 -26.38 7.39
CA PRO A 154 -7.31 -26.82 7.86
C PRO A 154 -6.54 -27.47 6.71
N VAL A 155 -5.31 -27.01 6.46
CA VAL A 155 -4.38 -27.67 5.52
C VAL A 155 -4.21 -29.12 5.96
N PRO A 156 -4.46 -30.13 5.11
CA PRO A 156 -4.29 -31.52 5.53
C PRO A 156 -2.83 -31.78 5.84
N ASN A 157 -2.56 -32.08 7.10
CA ASN A 157 -1.25 -32.51 7.56
C ASN A 157 -0.97 -33.90 6.98
N THR A 158 -0.24 -33.99 5.87
CA THR A 158 0.18 -35.24 5.26
C THR A 158 1.35 -35.88 6.01
N THR A 159 1.16 -36.15 7.28
CA THR A 159 1.93 -37.17 8.04
C THR A 159 1.13 -37.54 9.30
N ALA A 160 0.16 -38.46 9.16
CA ALA A 160 -0.29 -39.20 10.32
C ALA A 160 -0.79 -40.59 9.86
N ALA A 161 -0.11 -41.58 10.33
CA ALA A 161 -0.53 -42.95 10.30
C ALA A 161 -1.90 -43.13 10.98
N ALA A 162 -2.68 -44.02 10.41
CA ALA A 162 -4.01 -44.37 10.88
C ALA A 162 -4.09 -44.69 12.38
N ALA A 163 -4.98 -44.01 13.09
CA ALA A 163 -5.48 -44.40 14.40
C ALA A 163 -7.01 -44.20 14.45
N ALA A 164 -7.67 -45.17 15.04
CA ALA A 164 -9.13 -45.39 15.07
C ALA A 164 -9.92 -44.28 15.81
N PRO A 165 -11.26 -44.21 15.61
CA PRO A 165 -12.07 -43.10 16.10
C PRO A 165 -12.29 -43.18 17.61
N ALA A 166 -11.86 -42.13 18.33
CA ALA A 166 -12.19 -41.90 19.73
C ALA A 166 -13.47 -41.02 19.84
N ARG A 167 -14.31 -41.38 20.82
CA ARG A 167 -15.56 -40.69 21.18
C ARG A 167 -15.31 -39.20 21.55
N PRO A 168 -16.29 -38.32 21.37
CA PRO A 168 -16.15 -36.93 21.75
C PRO A 168 -16.02 -36.79 23.28
N ALA A 169 -14.93 -36.20 23.73
CA ALA A 169 -14.76 -35.77 25.12
C ALA A 169 -15.48 -34.43 25.32
N SER A 170 -16.28 -34.33 26.38
CA SER A 170 -16.91 -33.09 26.82
C SER A 170 -15.85 -32.01 27.13
N ASP A 171 -16.15 -30.80 26.71
CA ASP A 171 -15.28 -29.62 26.90
C ASP A 171 -15.16 -29.29 28.40
N PRO A 172 -13.94 -29.27 28.99
CA PRO A 172 -13.75 -28.92 30.41
C PRO A 172 -14.19 -27.51 30.77
N LEU A 173 -14.43 -26.66 29.77
CA LEU A 173 -14.87 -25.26 29.98
C LEU A 173 -16.38 -25.19 30.24
N ASP A 174 -17.17 -26.07 29.66
CA ASP A 174 -18.62 -26.15 29.90
C ASP A 174 -18.92 -26.59 31.33
N ASP A 175 -18.13 -27.52 31.89
CA ASP A 175 -18.25 -27.96 33.28
C ASP A 175 -17.86 -26.87 34.29
N LEU A 176 -16.93 -25.99 33.94
CA LEU A 176 -16.50 -24.86 34.80
C LEU A 176 -17.53 -23.73 34.84
N ILE A 177 -18.21 -23.48 33.72
CA ILE A 177 -19.28 -22.49 33.61
C ILE A 177 -20.52 -22.95 34.39
N ALA A 178 -20.85 -24.23 34.37
CA ALA A 178 -21.97 -24.82 35.10
C ALA A 178 -21.78 -24.75 36.62
N GLN A 179 -20.54 -24.86 37.11
CA GLN A 179 -20.20 -24.77 38.54
C GLN A 179 -20.26 -23.33 39.10
N HIS A 180 -20.04 -22.29 38.25
CA HIS A 180 -20.08 -20.91 38.72
C HIS A 180 -21.45 -20.24 38.67
N THR A 181 -22.44 -20.82 38.00
CA THR A 181 -23.81 -20.30 37.93
C THR A 181 -24.73 -20.73 39.05
N GLN A 182 -24.30 -21.63 39.95
CA GLN A 182 -25.15 -22.15 41.06
C GLN A 182 -24.88 -21.55 42.43
N LYS A 183 -24.05 -20.50 42.56
CA LYS A 183 -23.77 -19.91 43.88
C LYS A 183 -23.84 -18.40 43.87
N ALA A 184 -25.07 -17.86 43.96
CA ALA A 184 -25.29 -16.48 44.40
C ALA A 184 -26.40 -16.47 45.49
N PRO A 185 -26.13 -16.07 46.71
CA PRO A 185 -27.15 -15.70 47.66
C PRO A 185 -27.53 -14.23 47.51
N SER A 186 -28.80 -13.98 47.49
CA SER A 186 -29.45 -12.67 47.62
C SER A 186 -29.30 -12.10 49.02
N VAL A 187 -29.08 -10.79 49.15
CA VAL A 187 -29.45 -9.84 50.24
C VAL A 187 -28.73 -8.53 49.92
N GLY A 188 -29.26 -7.32 49.79
CA GLY A 188 -30.22 -6.62 50.56
C GLY A 188 -29.76 -5.16 50.53
N THR A 189 -30.66 -4.26 50.21
CA THR A 189 -30.53 -2.79 50.17
C THR A 189 -30.05 -2.16 51.48
N ALA A 190 -29.18 -1.14 51.45
CA ALA A 190 -29.30 0.10 52.22
C ALA A 190 -28.23 1.16 51.91
N SER A 191 -28.71 2.32 51.51
CA SER A 191 -28.38 3.73 51.79
C SER A 191 -26.97 4.17 52.24
N GLY A 192 -26.41 5.16 51.50
CA GLY A 192 -25.32 6.06 51.71
C GLY A 192 -25.27 6.90 53.03
N PRO A 193 -24.64 8.09 53.12
CA PRO A 193 -23.63 8.74 52.29
C PRO A 193 -22.44 9.36 53.10
N GLN A 194 -21.57 10.18 52.42
CA GLN A 194 -20.66 11.22 52.97
C GLN A 194 -19.28 10.75 53.49
N ASP A 195 -18.23 11.41 53.36
CA ASP A 195 -17.68 12.69 52.86
C ASP A 195 -16.18 12.73 53.18
N ALA A 196 -15.47 13.56 52.43
CA ALA A 196 -14.31 14.36 52.88
C ALA A 196 -12.89 13.84 52.85
N THR A 197 -12.15 14.52 51.98
CA THR A 197 -10.86 15.23 52.20
C THR A 197 -9.53 14.48 52.27
N LYS A 198 -8.73 14.84 51.31
CA LYS A 198 -7.27 15.10 51.21
C LYS A 198 -6.52 15.42 52.53
N PRO A 199 -5.15 15.58 52.56
CA PRO A 199 -4.04 15.29 51.63
C PRO A 199 -2.70 14.89 52.33
N ILE A 200 -1.61 14.87 51.50
CA ILE A 200 -0.19 15.29 51.80
C ILE A 200 0.86 14.23 52.16
N ALA A 201 1.80 14.14 51.25
CA ALA A 201 3.26 14.16 51.28
C ALA A 201 4.07 13.27 52.24
N GLY A 202 5.18 12.74 51.69
CA GLY A 202 6.34 12.35 52.48
C GLY A 202 7.36 11.49 51.72
N TYR A 203 8.43 12.11 51.29
CA TYR A 203 9.71 11.53 50.93
C TYR A 203 10.24 10.60 52.02
N ALA A 204 10.89 9.50 51.65
CA ALA A 204 12.17 9.11 52.20
C ALA A 204 12.75 7.83 51.55
N ASP A 205 13.96 8.00 51.15
CA ASP A 205 15.04 7.10 50.79
C ASP A 205 15.34 6.05 51.90
N SER A 206 15.65 4.79 51.52
CA SER A 206 16.72 4.00 52.18
C SER A 206 16.93 2.62 51.53
N THR A 207 18.09 2.51 50.93
CA THR A 207 19.14 1.47 51.01
C THR A 207 18.79 0.01 51.37
N ARG A 208 19.17 -0.89 50.43
CA ARG A 208 20.01 -2.08 50.60
C ARG A 208 19.58 -3.20 51.58
N ALA A 209 19.19 -4.33 51.00
CA ALA A 209 19.43 -5.63 51.64
C ALA A 209 19.65 -6.72 50.59
N THR A 210 20.83 -7.28 50.63
CA THR A 210 21.27 -8.52 49.97
C THR A 210 20.53 -9.70 50.59
N GLY A 211 19.84 -10.48 49.78
CA GLY A 211 19.22 -11.75 50.18
C GLY A 211 19.64 -12.85 49.20
N GLN A 212 20.50 -13.70 49.70
CA GLN A 212 20.99 -14.96 49.16
C GLN A 212 19.81 -15.95 49.14
N PHE A 213 19.45 -16.53 48.02
CA PHE A 213 18.52 -17.64 47.97
C PHE A 213 19.19 -18.88 47.41
N ASP A 214 19.17 -19.91 48.27
CA ASP A 214 19.69 -21.24 48.05
C ASP A 214 19.04 -21.97 46.87
N THR A 215 19.89 -22.60 46.10
CA THR A 215 19.53 -23.57 45.05
C THR A 215 19.04 -24.86 45.69
N LYS A 216 17.76 -25.17 45.56
CA LYS A 216 17.26 -26.53 45.74
C LYS A 216 16.87 -27.11 44.39
N LYS A 217 17.69 -28.04 43.95
CA LYS A 217 17.55 -28.86 42.78
C LYS A 217 16.33 -29.79 42.96
N SER A 218 15.30 -29.59 42.16
CA SER A 218 14.23 -30.58 41.98
C SER A 218 14.29 -31.07 40.53
N ALA A 219 14.73 -32.32 40.41
CA ALA A 219 14.64 -33.03 39.14
C ALA A 219 13.20 -33.53 38.96
N GLY A 220 12.60 -33.13 37.89
CA GLY A 220 11.28 -33.62 37.44
C GLY A 220 11.14 -33.28 36.00
N SER A 221 11.44 -34.22 35.15
CA SER A 221 11.27 -34.19 33.72
C SER A 221 9.81 -34.05 33.34
N ASP A 222 9.48 -32.96 32.63
CA ASP A 222 8.52 -33.05 31.55
C ASP A 222 8.83 -31.87 30.58
N ALA A 223 9.62 -32.17 29.55
CA ALA A 223 9.81 -31.28 28.44
C ALA A 223 8.54 -31.33 27.61
N THR A 224 7.51 -30.60 28.02
CA THR A 224 6.44 -30.19 27.12
C THR A 224 7.08 -29.33 26.06
N VAL A 225 7.17 -29.88 24.84
CA VAL A 225 7.41 -29.15 23.60
C VAL A 225 6.45 -27.96 23.64
N PRO A 226 6.91 -26.71 23.53
CA PRO A 226 5.98 -25.57 23.46
C PRO A 226 5.02 -25.85 22.33
N GLY A 227 3.73 -26.01 22.66
CA GLY A 227 2.69 -26.29 21.69
C GLY A 227 2.80 -25.27 20.56
N ALA A 228 2.83 -25.77 19.33
CA ALA A 228 2.80 -24.94 18.13
C ALA A 228 1.61 -24.00 18.26
N THR A 229 1.87 -22.74 18.59
CA THR A 229 0.84 -21.71 18.58
C THR A 229 0.40 -21.61 17.12
N ASP A 230 -0.84 -21.96 16.81
CA ASP A 230 -1.42 -21.83 15.46
C ASP A 230 -1.53 -20.34 15.13
N ARG A 231 -0.37 -19.76 14.77
CA ARG A 231 -0.23 -18.36 14.42
C ARG A 231 -0.13 -18.21 12.91
N MET A 232 -1.02 -17.41 12.34
CA MET A 232 -0.91 -17.00 10.96
C MET A 232 0.23 -15.99 10.80
N ILE A 233 1.20 -16.28 9.92
CA ILE A 233 2.28 -15.37 9.51
C ILE A 233 1.80 -14.57 8.30
N ILE A 234 1.84 -13.25 8.38
CA ILE A 234 1.38 -12.37 7.29
C ILE A 234 2.58 -11.74 6.59
N VAL A 235 2.71 -11.99 5.29
CA VAL A 235 3.69 -11.35 4.41
C VAL A 235 2.98 -10.31 3.55
N ALA A 236 3.28 -9.04 3.77
CA ALA A 236 2.80 -7.98 2.89
C ALA A 236 3.66 -7.93 1.63
N LEU A 237 3.03 -8.12 0.49
CA LEU A 237 3.61 -7.95 -0.84
C LEU A 237 3.17 -6.60 -1.39
N ASP A 238 4.13 -5.83 -1.85
CA ASP A 238 3.90 -4.51 -2.40
C ASP A 238 4.33 -4.46 -3.87
N PRO A 239 3.45 -4.78 -4.83
CA PRO A 239 3.75 -4.55 -6.24
C PRO A 239 3.89 -3.05 -6.47
N GLY A 240 5.10 -2.57 -6.80
CA GLY A 240 5.38 -1.15 -7.03
C GLY A 240 4.46 -0.53 -8.08
N HIS A 241 4.34 0.80 -8.11
CA HIS A 241 3.58 1.55 -9.11
C HIS A 241 2.08 1.21 -9.16
N GLY A 242 1.45 1.33 -10.34
CA GLY A 242 0.04 1.01 -10.58
C GLY A 242 -0.82 2.22 -11.00
N GLY A 243 -1.92 1.96 -11.70
CA GLY A 243 -2.84 3.00 -12.17
C GLY A 243 -2.14 4.05 -13.02
N GLU A 244 -2.18 5.31 -12.58
CA GLU A 244 -1.54 6.45 -13.23
C GLU A 244 -0.01 6.36 -13.27
N ASP A 245 0.61 5.61 -12.37
CA ASP A 245 2.05 5.42 -12.34
C ASP A 245 2.43 4.12 -13.05
N PRO A 246 2.96 4.18 -14.29
CA PRO A 246 3.35 2.98 -15.02
C PRO A 246 4.64 2.34 -14.49
N GLY A 247 5.41 3.03 -13.64
CA GLY A 247 6.80 2.69 -13.36
C GLY A 247 7.71 2.93 -14.55
N ALA A 248 8.79 2.19 -14.62
CA ALA A 248 9.66 2.18 -15.77
C ALA A 248 8.98 1.48 -16.98
N ILE A 249 9.36 1.93 -18.18
CA ILE A 249 8.92 1.34 -19.46
C ILE A 249 10.13 0.83 -20.21
N GLY A 250 10.14 -0.46 -20.50
CA GLY A 250 11.18 -1.10 -21.28
C GLY A 250 11.17 -0.67 -22.75
N PRO A 251 12.25 -0.91 -23.48
CA PRO A 251 12.34 -0.54 -24.90
C PRO A 251 11.32 -1.26 -25.79
N GLY A 252 10.82 -2.43 -25.39
CA GLY A 252 9.74 -3.17 -26.04
C GLY A 252 8.34 -2.71 -25.62
N GLY A 253 8.22 -1.71 -24.73
CA GLY A 253 6.94 -1.19 -24.25
C GLY A 253 6.39 -1.90 -22.98
N THR A 254 7.14 -2.82 -22.41
CA THR A 254 6.76 -3.50 -21.16
C THR A 254 6.73 -2.49 -20.04
N ARG A 255 5.64 -2.46 -19.26
CA ARG A 255 5.50 -1.58 -18.11
C ARG A 255 5.84 -2.32 -16.83
N GLU A 256 6.62 -1.70 -15.99
CA GLU A 256 7.02 -2.25 -14.69
C GLU A 256 5.82 -2.65 -13.83
N LYS A 257 4.80 -1.78 -13.71
CA LYS A 257 3.60 -2.04 -12.91
C LYS A 257 2.91 -3.36 -13.25
N ASP A 258 2.93 -3.77 -14.53
CA ASP A 258 2.28 -4.99 -15.02
C ASP A 258 3.10 -6.24 -14.67
N VAL A 259 4.43 -6.13 -14.78
CA VAL A 259 5.38 -7.20 -14.45
C VAL A 259 5.36 -7.51 -12.96
N VAL A 260 5.50 -6.48 -12.13
CA VAL A 260 5.58 -6.67 -10.66
C VAL A 260 4.25 -7.14 -10.07
N LEU A 261 3.11 -6.78 -10.68
CA LEU A 261 1.82 -7.31 -10.29
C LEU A 261 1.70 -8.81 -10.58
N ARG A 262 2.15 -9.26 -11.77
CA ARG A 262 2.20 -10.70 -12.11
C ARG A 262 3.09 -11.47 -11.14
N LEU A 263 4.30 -10.96 -10.87
CA LEU A 263 5.22 -11.56 -9.91
C LEU A 263 4.61 -11.66 -8.50
N ALA A 264 3.93 -10.61 -8.05
CA ALA A 264 3.27 -10.60 -6.75
C ALA A 264 2.14 -11.64 -6.65
N HIS A 265 1.36 -11.84 -7.71
CA HIS A 265 0.33 -12.88 -7.73
C HIS A 265 0.94 -14.28 -7.67
N LEU A 266 1.98 -14.55 -8.44
CA LEU A 266 2.70 -15.82 -8.38
C LEU A 266 3.29 -16.09 -6.99
N LEU A 267 3.91 -15.09 -6.37
CA LEU A 267 4.47 -15.21 -5.03
C LEU A 267 3.38 -15.40 -3.96
N ARG A 268 2.22 -14.69 -4.09
CA ARG A 268 1.08 -14.87 -3.20
C ARG A 268 0.59 -16.31 -3.15
N GLU A 269 0.47 -16.97 -4.30
CA GLU A 269 0.04 -18.38 -4.38
C GLU A 269 0.98 -19.28 -3.59
N ARG A 270 2.29 -19.09 -3.73
CA ARG A 270 3.31 -19.87 -3.00
C ARG A 270 3.26 -19.62 -1.50
N ILE A 271 3.15 -18.36 -1.09
CA ILE A 271 3.04 -18.01 0.33
C ILE A 271 1.81 -18.66 0.94
N ASN A 272 0.64 -18.55 0.28
CA ASN A 272 -0.61 -19.09 0.80
C ASN A 272 -0.63 -20.63 0.89
N ALA A 273 0.18 -21.30 0.07
CA ALA A 273 0.34 -22.76 0.08
C ALA A 273 1.39 -23.25 1.11
N THR A 274 2.12 -22.36 1.78
CA THR A 274 3.28 -22.72 2.62
C THR A 274 2.97 -22.63 4.10
N THR A 275 3.58 -23.55 4.86
CA THR A 275 3.59 -23.58 6.33
C THR A 275 5.04 -23.66 6.80
N VAL A 276 5.45 -22.81 7.75
CA VAL A 276 6.79 -22.79 8.34
C VAL A 276 6.70 -22.99 9.84
N ASN A 277 7.41 -23.99 10.36
CA ASN A 277 7.41 -24.35 11.77
C ASN A 277 5.98 -24.50 12.36
N GLY A 278 5.06 -25.11 11.61
CA GLY A 278 3.67 -25.30 12.01
C GLY A 278 2.76 -24.08 11.83
N ASN A 279 3.31 -22.93 11.43
CA ASN A 279 2.53 -21.70 11.22
C ASN A 279 2.23 -21.51 9.74
N SER A 280 0.96 -21.35 9.37
CA SER A 280 0.56 -21.09 7.99
C SER A 280 0.91 -19.66 7.59
N LEU A 281 1.40 -19.50 6.36
CA LEU A 281 1.68 -18.19 5.80
C LEU A 281 0.47 -17.65 5.05
N ARG A 282 0.31 -16.32 5.03
CA ARG A 282 -0.67 -15.60 4.20
C ARG A 282 -0.03 -14.37 3.59
N ALA A 283 -0.23 -14.21 2.30
CA ALA A 283 0.17 -13.00 1.59
C ALA A 283 -0.96 -11.96 1.65
N TYR A 284 -0.60 -10.72 1.89
CA TYR A 284 -1.44 -9.55 1.74
C TYR A 284 -0.84 -8.63 0.69
N LEU A 285 -1.58 -8.33 -0.38
CA LEU A 285 -1.11 -7.43 -1.44
C LEU A 285 -1.55 -6.00 -1.12
N THR A 286 -0.63 -5.02 -1.25
CA THR A 286 -0.97 -3.60 -1.13
C THR A 286 -1.88 -3.13 -2.26
N ARG A 287 -1.71 -3.76 -3.44
CA ARG A 287 -2.65 -3.71 -4.58
C ARG A 287 -2.70 -5.08 -5.25
N ASP A 288 -3.87 -5.51 -5.66
CA ASP A 288 -4.12 -6.78 -6.34
C ASP A 288 -4.57 -6.62 -7.80
N ALA A 289 -4.68 -5.36 -8.25
CA ALA A 289 -5.05 -4.98 -9.60
C ALA A 289 -4.28 -3.71 -10.04
N ASP A 290 -4.59 -3.19 -11.23
CA ASP A 290 -3.96 -1.99 -11.77
C ASP A 290 -4.63 -0.73 -11.23
N PHE A 291 -4.23 -0.31 -10.02
CA PHE A 291 -4.56 0.99 -9.43
C PHE A 291 -3.37 1.54 -8.64
N PHE A 292 -3.33 2.84 -8.45
CA PHE A 292 -2.24 3.51 -7.73
C PHE A 292 -2.47 3.47 -6.22
N VAL A 293 -1.43 3.16 -5.47
CA VAL A 293 -1.40 3.25 -4.01
C VAL A 293 -0.25 4.17 -3.61
N PRO A 294 -0.50 5.28 -2.89
CA PRO A 294 0.56 6.16 -2.41
C PRO A 294 1.56 5.44 -1.51
N LEU A 295 2.83 5.83 -1.55
CA LEU A 295 3.92 5.15 -0.84
C LEU A 295 3.65 4.97 0.66
N GLN A 296 3.16 6.01 1.32
CA GLN A 296 2.81 5.93 2.75
C GLN A 296 1.61 5.01 3.02
N VAL A 297 0.64 4.98 2.10
CA VAL A 297 -0.53 4.10 2.24
C VAL A 297 -0.13 2.64 2.12
N ARG A 298 0.88 2.28 1.30
CA ARG A 298 1.43 0.91 1.20
C ARG A 298 1.96 0.44 2.56
N VAL A 299 2.74 1.27 3.23
CA VAL A 299 3.24 1.00 4.59
C VAL A 299 2.10 0.85 5.60
N GLN A 300 1.12 1.77 5.56
CA GLN A 300 -0.04 1.72 6.46
C GLN A 300 -0.89 0.45 6.23
N LYS A 301 -1.07 0.03 4.98
CA LYS A 301 -1.79 -1.21 4.63
C LYS A 301 -1.10 -2.43 5.25
N ALA A 302 0.23 -2.53 5.15
CA ALA A 302 1.00 -3.60 5.78
C ALA A 302 0.88 -3.57 7.32
N ARG A 303 0.90 -2.39 7.92
CA ARG A 303 0.73 -2.22 9.37
C ARG A 303 -0.69 -2.55 9.85
N ARG A 304 -1.72 -2.19 9.08
CA ARG A 304 -3.12 -2.54 9.41
C ARG A 304 -3.34 -4.04 9.52
N VAL A 305 -2.74 -4.83 8.64
CA VAL A 305 -2.82 -6.29 8.70
C VAL A 305 -1.80 -6.89 9.67
N GLN A 306 -1.03 -6.05 10.36
CA GLN A 306 0.02 -6.49 11.28
C GLN A 306 1.02 -7.45 10.60
N ALA A 307 1.46 -7.11 9.39
CA ALA A 307 2.37 -7.94 8.63
C ALA A 307 3.65 -8.24 9.40
N ASP A 308 4.16 -9.45 9.23
CA ASP A 308 5.42 -9.92 9.83
C ASP A 308 6.62 -9.61 8.92
N LEU A 309 6.40 -9.46 7.61
CA LEU A 309 7.37 -9.00 6.62
C LEU A 309 6.68 -8.07 5.61
N PHE A 310 7.47 -7.18 5.01
CA PHE A 310 7.09 -6.35 3.88
C PHE A 310 8.10 -6.52 2.75
N VAL A 311 7.62 -6.91 1.56
CA VAL A 311 8.44 -7.11 0.37
C VAL A 311 7.88 -6.27 -0.78
N SER A 312 8.56 -5.18 -1.11
CA SER A 312 8.25 -4.36 -2.29
C SER A 312 8.92 -4.96 -3.51
N LEU A 313 8.17 -5.09 -4.61
CA LEU A 313 8.60 -5.71 -5.85
C LEU A 313 8.68 -4.66 -6.95
N HIS A 314 9.84 -4.57 -7.59
CA HIS A 314 10.18 -3.61 -8.61
C HIS A 314 10.95 -4.25 -9.79
N ALA A 315 11.04 -3.55 -10.90
CA ALA A 315 11.82 -3.93 -12.09
C ALA A 315 12.26 -2.66 -12.83
N ASP A 316 13.04 -1.84 -12.14
CA ASP A 316 13.32 -0.47 -12.54
C ASP A 316 14.18 -0.33 -13.81
N ALA A 317 14.20 0.85 -14.40
CA ALA A 317 15.09 1.22 -15.49
C ALA A 317 16.26 2.02 -14.97
N PHE A 318 17.45 1.68 -15.47
CA PHE A 318 18.63 2.50 -15.28
C PHE A 318 18.79 3.47 -16.47
N PHE A 319 19.65 4.50 -16.31
CA PHE A 319 19.86 5.50 -17.38
C PHE A 319 20.67 4.97 -18.58
N THR A 320 21.29 3.79 -18.45
CA THR A 320 21.91 3.05 -19.56
C THR A 320 21.27 1.65 -19.64
N PRO A 321 21.30 0.99 -20.82
CA PRO A 321 20.75 -0.35 -20.96
C PRO A 321 21.68 -1.48 -20.48
N ASP A 322 22.87 -1.16 -19.96
CA ASP A 322 23.89 -2.15 -19.59
C ASP A 322 23.61 -2.91 -18.29
N PRO A 323 23.02 -2.29 -17.22
CA PRO A 323 22.75 -2.98 -15.97
C PRO A 323 21.92 -4.24 -16.16
N GLN A 324 22.27 -5.29 -15.45
CA GLN A 324 21.66 -6.61 -15.51
C GLN A 324 21.58 -7.23 -14.12
N GLY A 325 20.59 -8.10 -13.94
CA GLY A 325 20.43 -8.91 -12.76
C GLY A 325 19.64 -8.23 -11.66
N ALA A 326 19.29 -9.03 -10.65
CA ALA A 326 18.48 -8.59 -9.54
C ALA A 326 19.29 -7.86 -8.46
N SER A 327 18.61 -7.02 -7.68
CA SER A 327 19.14 -6.37 -6.48
C SER A 327 18.14 -6.45 -5.34
N VAL A 328 18.63 -6.38 -4.10
CA VAL A 328 17.79 -6.26 -2.91
C VAL A 328 18.25 -5.07 -2.09
N PHE A 329 17.30 -4.26 -1.66
CA PHE A 329 17.54 -3.05 -0.89
C PHE A 329 16.85 -3.12 0.47
N ALA A 330 17.51 -2.58 1.48
CA ALA A 330 16.95 -2.30 2.80
C ALA A 330 17.00 -0.79 3.09
N LEU A 331 16.24 -0.35 4.10
CA LEU A 331 16.26 1.05 4.52
C LEU A 331 17.63 1.44 5.10
N SER A 332 18.08 2.67 4.83
CA SER A 332 19.20 3.31 5.50
C SER A 332 18.76 4.58 6.20
N GLN A 333 19.24 4.78 7.43
CA GLN A 333 19.12 6.04 8.17
C GLN A 333 20.31 6.99 7.91
N GLY A 334 21.47 6.45 7.58
CA GLY A 334 22.73 7.20 7.50
C GLY A 334 23.18 7.60 6.09
N GLY A 335 22.39 7.31 5.06
CA GLY A 335 22.75 7.55 3.66
C GLY A 335 22.68 6.29 2.81
N ALA A 336 22.92 6.42 1.50
CA ALA A 336 22.87 5.29 0.58
C ALA A 336 24.22 4.56 0.56
N SER A 337 24.19 3.23 0.39
CA SER A 337 25.36 2.37 0.28
C SER A 337 26.16 2.62 -1.02
N SER A 338 25.49 3.14 -2.06
CA SER A 338 26.11 3.49 -3.34
C SER A 338 25.39 4.68 -3.98
N SER A 339 26.03 5.33 -4.97
CA SER A 339 25.40 6.38 -5.78
C SER A 339 24.22 5.86 -6.58
N ALA A 340 24.30 4.61 -7.07
CA ALA A 340 23.21 3.93 -7.76
C ALA A 340 22.00 3.74 -6.83
N ALA A 341 22.21 3.21 -5.63
CA ALA A 341 21.14 3.04 -4.63
C ALA A 341 20.48 4.38 -4.25
N ARG A 342 21.26 5.46 -4.13
CA ARG A 342 20.73 6.80 -3.87
C ARG A 342 19.85 7.28 -5.02
N TRP A 343 20.30 7.08 -6.25
CA TRP A 343 19.56 7.49 -7.43
C TRP A 343 18.23 6.72 -7.56
N MET A 344 18.26 5.38 -7.37
CA MET A 344 17.07 4.53 -7.41
C MET A 344 16.06 4.97 -6.34
N ALA A 345 16.49 5.14 -5.09
CA ALA A 345 15.60 5.62 -4.04
C ALA A 345 15.01 7.01 -4.35
N ALA A 346 15.80 7.92 -4.94
CA ALA A 346 15.31 9.23 -5.34
C ALA A 346 14.29 9.15 -6.49
N LYS A 347 14.41 8.17 -7.39
CA LYS A 347 13.48 7.90 -8.48
C LYS A 347 12.18 7.32 -7.92
N GLU A 348 12.26 6.24 -7.14
CA GLU A 348 11.11 5.57 -6.55
C GLU A 348 10.29 6.49 -5.63
N ASN A 349 10.94 7.34 -4.86
CA ASN A 349 10.27 8.30 -3.99
C ASN A 349 9.46 9.38 -4.76
N LYS A 350 9.58 9.46 -6.09
CA LYS A 350 8.76 10.35 -6.94
C LYS A 350 7.46 9.70 -7.43
N ALA A 351 7.22 8.43 -7.16
CA ALA A 351 6.01 7.71 -7.58
C ALA A 351 4.72 8.47 -7.20
N ASP A 352 4.67 9.07 -6.00
CA ASP A 352 3.52 9.84 -5.52
C ASP A 352 3.23 11.10 -6.38
N LEU A 353 4.25 11.70 -7.00
CA LEU A 353 4.06 12.83 -7.92
C LEU A 353 3.45 12.36 -9.25
N ILE A 354 3.91 11.21 -9.77
CA ILE A 354 3.43 10.64 -11.04
C ILE A 354 2.01 10.11 -10.86
N GLY A 355 1.79 9.33 -9.80
CA GLY A 355 0.49 8.79 -9.41
C GLY A 355 -0.54 9.84 -9.01
N GLY A 356 -0.09 11.07 -8.71
CA GLY A 356 -0.97 12.20 -8.42
C GLY A 356 -1.57 12.17 -7.03
N LEU A 357 -0.73 12.29 -6.01
CA LEU A 357 -1.18 12.47 -4.64
C LEU A 357 -1.72 13.88 -4.41
N ASN A 358 -2.84 14.00 -3.68
CA ASN A 358 -3.35 15.29 -3.23
C ASN A 358 -2.52 15.84 -2.06
N VAL A 359 -1.41 16.51 -2.36
CA VAL A 359 -0.52 17.10 -1.33
C VAL A 359 -1.17 18.24 -0.51
N LYS A 360 -2.32 18.76 -0.96
CA LYS A 360 -3.10 19.78 -0.25
C LYS A 360 -4.07 19.19 0.76
N ALA A 361 -4.41 17.92 0.66
CA ALA A 361 -5.18 17.23 1.69
C ALA A 361 -4.30 17.12 2.93
N LYS A 362 -4.58 17.98 3.91
CA LYS A 362 -3.96 17.93 5.25
C LYS A 362 -4.51 16.73 6.01
N ASP A 363 -4.21 15.53 5.54
CA ASP A 363 -4.50 14.34 6.31
C ASP A 363 -3.43 14.25 7.40
N ALA A 364 -3.83 14.49 8.64
CA ALA A 364 -2.95 14.42 9.82
C ALA A 364 -2.29 13.03 9.94
N THR A 365 -2.87 12.01 9.33
CA THR A 365 -2.35 10.64 9.25
C THR A 365 -1.10 10.57 8.38
N VAL A 366 -1.08 11.27 7.24
CA VAL A 366 0.09 11.33 6.33
C VAL A 366 1.25 12.08 6.99
N GLN A 367 0.97 13.14 7.75
CA GLN A 367 2.02 13.90 8.46
C GLN A 367 2.61 13.12 9.65
N ARG A 368 1.83 12.31 10.36
CA ARG A 368 2.35 11.47 11.46
C ARG A 368 3.23 10.33 10.95
N ALA A 369 2.89 9.73 9.81
CA ALA A 369 3.67 8.65 9.23
C ALA A 369 5.09 9.07 8.79
N LEU A 370 5.31 10.36 8.51
CA LEU A 370 6.64 10.90 8.20
C LEU A 370 7.58 10.98 9.41
N LEU A 371 7.05 10.87 10.64
CA LEU A 371 7.81 10.98 11.90
C LEU A 371 8.18 9.61 12.51
N ASP A 372 7.61 8.52 12.00
CA ASP A 372 7.92 7.16 12.46
C ASP A 372 9.30 6.73 11.90
N MET A 373 10.32 6.87 12.71
CA MET A 373 11.68 6.42 12.38
C MET A 373 11.78 4.91 12.59
N SER A 374 12.17 4.18 11.54
CA SER A 374 12.49 2.76 11.66
C SER A 374 13.60 2.53 12.70
N THR A 375 13.43 1.53 13.53
CA THR A 375 14.44 1.18 14.55
C THR A 375 15.64 0.48 13.94
N THR A 376 16.80 0.59 14.58
CA THR A 376 18.01 -0.15 14.18
C THR A 376 17.77 -1.66 14.14
N ALA A 377 16.99 -2.19 15.08
CA ALA A 377 16.62 -3.61 15.11
C ALA A 377 15.85 -4.03 13.86
N GLN A 378 14.85 -3.23 13.44
CA GLN A 378 14.07 -3.48 12.23
C GLN A 378 14.94 -3.47 10.96
N ILE A 379 15.89 -2.51 10.85
CA ILE A 379 16.83 -2.46 9.73
C ILE A 379 17.74 -3.70 9.70
N ASN A 380 18.25 -4.14 10.85
CA ASN A 380 19.06 -5.35 10.94
C ASN A 380 18.28 -6.61 10.51
N ASP A 381 17.00 -6.70 10.89
CA ASP A 381 16.14 -7.81 10.46
C ASP A 381 15.82 -7.73 8.97
N SER A 382 15.66 -6.52 8.42
CA SER A 382 15.54 -6.28 6.97
C SER A 382 16.79 -6.73 6.22
N LEU A 383 17.99 -6.47 6.73
CA LEU A 383 19.25 -6.93 6.14
C LEU A 383 19.37 -8.46 6.16
N LYS A 384 18.96 -9.13 7.24
CA LYS A 384 18.89 -10.60 7.30
C LYS A 384 17.94 -11.17 6.27
N LEU A 385 16.72 -10.61 6.18
CA LEU A 385 15.73 -10.98 5.16
C LEU A 385 16.30 -10.78 3.76
N GLY A 386 16.82 -9.59 3.47
CA GLY A 386 17.41 -9.28 2.17
C GLY A 386 18.54 -10.23 1.79
N GLY A 387 19.38 -10.62 2.76
CA GLY A 387 20.47 -11.60 2.55
C GLY A 387 19.96 -12.98 2.16
N THR A 388 18.88 -13.48 2.79
CA THR A 388 18.28 -14.77 2.43
C THR A 388 17.64 -14.73 1.04
N LEU A 389 16.91 -13.66 0.71
CA LEU A 389 16.31 -13.47 -0.61
C LEU A 389 17.37 -13.42 -1.69
N LEU A 390 18.41 -12.60 -1.50
CA LEU A 390 19.51 -12.44 -2.47
C LEU A 390 20.24 -13.78 -2.73
N GLY A 391 20.44 -14.57 -1.68
CA GLY A 391 21.04 -15.91 -1.76
C GLY A 391 20.26 -16.87 -2.64
N GLU A 392 18.92 -16.84 -2.57
CA GLU A 392 18.05 -17.68 -3.37
C GLU A 392 17.87 -17.15 -4.82
N ILE A 393 17.75 -15.83 -4.98
CA ILE A 393 17.67 -15.18 -6.31
C ILE A 393 18.93 -15.50 -7.14
N ARG A 394 20.10 -15.55 -6.50
CA ARG A 394 21.38 -15.91 -7.15
C ARG A 394 21.34 -17.27 -7.84
N ARG A 395 20.48 -18.18 -7.41
CA ARG A 395 20.32 -19.52 -8.03
C ARG A 395 19.49 -19.49 -9.32
N VAL A 396 18.69 -18.44 -9.49
CA VAL A 396 17.79 -18.27 -10.65
C VAL A 396 18.44 -17.41 -11.73
N GLY A 397 19.20 -16.39 -11.31
CA GLY A 397 19.74 -15.43 -12.25
C GLY A 397 20.94 -14.66 -11.73
N LYS A 398 21.40 -13.75 -12.56
CA LYS A 398 22.52 -12.87 -12.24
C LYS A 398 22.09 -11.88 -11.15
N LEU A 399 22.98 -11.57 -10.23
CA LEU A 399 22.81 -10.45 -9.30
C LEU A 399 23.54 -9.22 -9.85
N HIS A 400 22.90 -8.06 -9.73
CA HIS A 400 23.56 -6.78 -10.01
C HIS A 400 24.60 -6.45 -8.94
N LYS A 401 24.24 -6.67 -7.66
CA LYS A 401 25.16 -6.58 -6.52
C LYS A 401 25.12 -7.87 -5.70
N PRO A 402 26.27 -8.34 -5.21
CA PRO A 402 26.35 -9.59 -4.44
C PRO A 402 25.91 -9.43 -2.97
N HIS A 403 25.54 -8.24 -2.54
CA HIS A 403 25.12 -7.89 -1.18
C HIS A 403 23.88 -7.02 -1.20
N VAL A 404 23.17 -6.97 -0.09
CA VAL A 404 22.00 -6.07 0.12
C VAL A 404 22.51 -4.64 0.14
N GLU A 405 21.96 -3.80 -0.70
CA GLU A 405 22.22 -2.37 -0.71
C GLU A 405 21.27 -1.63 0.23
N GLN A 406 21.60 -0.40 0.59
CA GLN A 406 20.77 0.40 1.48
C GLN A 406 20.59 1.81 0.93
N ALA A 407 19.36 2.34 1.02
CA ALA A 407 19.06 3.74 0.72
C ALA A 407 17.76 4.19 1.42
N SER A 408 17.41 5.46 1.32
CA SER A 408 16.23 6.04 1.96
C SER A 408 14.99 5.89 1.09
N PHE A 409 14.54 4.67 0.86
CA PHE A 409 13.28 4.37 0.17
C PHE A 409 12.10 4.71 1.08
N ALA A 410 11.17 5.54 0.61
CA ALA A 410 9.99 5.96 1.39
C ALA A 410 9.09 4.77 1.74
N VAL A 411 8.93 3.82 0.83
CA VAL A 411 8.09 2.63 1.00
C VAL A 411 8.64 1.66 2.05
N LEU A 412 9.94 1.72 2.39
CA LEU A 412 10.55 0.87 3.42
C LEU A 412 10.54 1.46 4.84
N LYS A 413 9.93 2.63 5.02
CA LYS A 413 9.85 3.31 6.33
C LYS A 413 8.75 2.75 7.21
N ALA A 414 8.79 1.44 7.46
CA ALA A 414 7.93 0.77 8.43
C ALA A 414 8.72 0.53 9.73
N PRO A 415 8.38 1.19 10.86
CA PRO A 415 9.23 1.15 12.06
C PRO A 415 9.23 -0.20 12.77
N ASP A 416 8.25 -1.02 12.51
CA ASP A 416 7.92 -2.26 13.22
C ASP A 416 7.86 -3.52 12.35
N ILE A 417 8.15 -3.39 11.03
CA ILE A 417 8.09 -4.49 10.07
C ILE A 417 9.42 -4.60 9.31
N PRO A 418 10.12 -5.74 9.34
CA PRO A 418 11.27 -5.99 8.46
C PRO A 418 10.86 -5.83 7.00
N SER A 419 11.53 -4.90 6.29
CA SER A 419 11.08 -4.41 4.98
C SER A 419 12.23 -4.40 3.98
N VAL A 420 12.01 -4.95 2.79
CA VAL A 420 12.96 -4.95 1.68
C VAL A 420 12.29 -4.55 0.38
N LEU A 421 13.08 -4.00 -0.53
CA LEU A 421 12.70 -3.77 -1.92
C LEU A 421 13.54 -4.69 -2.80
N VAL A 422 12.88 -5.43 -3.68
CA VAL A 422 13.50 -6.37 -4.62
C VAL A 422 13.35 -5.81 -6.03
N GLU A 423 14.47 -5.54 -6.66
CA GLU A 423 14.56 -5.30 -8.10
C GLU A 423 14.71 -6.65 -8.80
N ALA A 424 13.68 -7.07 -9.52
CA ALA A 424 13.65 -8.37 -10.20
C ALA A 424 14.68 -8.45 -11.33
N ALA A 425 14.83 -7.35 -12.07
CA ALA A 425 15.77 -7.15 -13.17
C ALA A 425 15.70 -5.68 -13.62
N PHE A 426 16.58 -5.25 -14.54
CA PHE A 426 16.51 -3.89 -15.10
C PHE A 426 15.74 -3.88 -16.42
N ILE A 427 14.52 -3.34 -16.40
CA ILE A 427 13.61 -3.33 -17.56
C ILE A 427 14.18 -2.50 -18.74
N SER A 428 15.12 -1.58 -18.48
CA SER A 428 15.83 -0.82 -19.52
C SER A 428 16.75 -1.67 -20.38
N ASN A 429 17.12 -2.86 -19.92
CA ASN A 429 17.94 -3.79 -20.68
C ASN A 429 17.04 -4.72 -21.52
N PRO A 430 17.17 -4.76 -22.87
CA PRO A 430 16.29 -5.57 -23.72
C PRO A 430 16.28 -7.07 -23.40
N ARG A 431 17.42 -7.61 -22.92
CA ARG A 431 17.51 -9.02 -22.52
C ARG A 431 16.81 -9.30 -21.20
N GLU A 432 16.89 -8.37 -20.26
CA GLU A 432 16.20 -8.45 -18.98
C GLU A 432 14.70 -8.21 -19.16
N GLU A 433 14.30 -7.27 -20.02
CA GLU A 433 12.89 -7.05 -20.40
C GLU A 433 12.27 -8.33 -20.99
N ALA A 434 12.99 -9.03 -21.88
CA ALA A 434 12.54 -10.31 -22.43
C ALA A 434 12.34 -11.37 -21.34
N LYS A 435 13.20 -11.44 -20.32
CA LYS A 435 13.03 -12.32 -19.16
C LYS A 435 11.82 -11.93 -18.32
N LEU A 436 11.65 -10.63 -18.04
CA LEU A 436 10.50 -10.11 -17.26
C LEU A 436 9.16 -10.39 -17.94
N ASN A 437 9.14 -10.59 -19.25
CA ASN A 437 7.97 -11.03 -20.01
C ASN A 437 7.78 -12.56 -20.03
N SER A 438 8.81 -13.33 -19.64
CA SER A 438 8.75 -14.80 -19.57
C SER A 438 8.05 -15.24 -18.28
N GLU A 439 6.98 -16.02 -18.42
CA GLU A 439 6.27 -16.62 -17.27
C GLU A 439 7.19 -17.60 -16.52
N GLU A 440 8.04 -18.33 -17.25
CA GLU A 440 9.01 -19.25 -16.65
C GLU A 440 9.97 -18.52 -15.71
N PHE A 441 10.56 -17.39 -16.14
CA PHE A 441 11.46 -16.60 -15.31
C PHE A 441 10.73 -16.04 -14.07
N LEU A 442 9.53 -15.47 -14.23
CA LEU A 442 8.77 -14.95 -13.11
C LEU A 442 8.38 -16.05 -12.12
N THR A 443 8.06 -17.24 -12.61
CA THR A 443 7.80 -18.44 -11.80
C THR A 443 9.02 -18.84 -10.98
N GLN A 444 10.20 -18.98 -11.63
CA GLN A 444 11.44 -19.31 -10.95
C GLN A 444 11.83 -18.25 -9.91
N LEU A 445 11.62 -16.98 -10.22
CA LEU A 445 11.90 -15.88 -9.30
C LEU A 445 10.94 -15.90 -8.10
N ALA A 446 9.64 -16.14 -8.31
CA ALA A 446 8.67 -16.29 -7.23
C ALA A 446 9.02 -17.46 -6.31
N ASP A 447 9.47 -18.60 -6.88
CA ASP A 447 9.94 -19.77 -6.12
C ASP A 447 11.19 -19.44 -5.29
N ALA A 448 12.13 -18.67 -5.86
CA ALA A 448 13.34 -18.23 -5.14
C ALA A 448 12.99 -17.28 -4.00
N LEU A 449 12.11 -16.31 -4.23
CA LEU A 449 11.64 -15.39 -3.20
C LEU A 449 10.95 -16.15 -2.07
N MET A 450 10.11 -17.13 -2.41
CA MET A 450 9.44 -17.97 -1.41
C MET A 450 10.44 -18.75 -0.55
N ARG A 451 11.44 -19.42 -1.17
CA ARG A 451 12.49 -20.12 -0.43
C ARG A 451 13.29 -19.19 0.50
N GLY A 452 13.53 -17.95 0.06
CA GLY A 452 14.19 -16.93 0.88
C GLY A 452 13.37 -16.52 2.09
N ILE A 453 12.06 -16.33 1.93
CA ILE A 453 11.10 -16.04 3.00
C ILE A 453 11.04 -17.21 3.99
N GLU A 454 10.93 -18.43 3.49
CA GLU A 454 10.90 -19.66 4.28
C GLU A 454 12.20 -19.84 5.10
N THR A 455 13.35 -19.64 4.45
CA THR A 455 14.67 -19.67 5.11
C THR A 455 14.78 -18.59 6.19
N TYR A 456 14.23 -17.42 5.96
CA TYR A 456 14.22 -16.34 6.96
C TYR A 456 13.41 -16.74 8.18
N PHE A 457 12.16 -17.17 8.03
CA PHE A 457 11.29 -17.54 9.14
C PHE A 457 11.73 -18.81 9.87
N SER A 458 12.39 -19.73 9.19
CA SER A 458 12.95 -20.93 9.85
C SER A 458 14.01 -20.59 10.89
N LYS A 459 14.76 -19.48 10.69
CA LYS A 459 15.82 -19.00 11.58
C LYS A 459 15.38 -17.86 12.49
N ASN A 460 14.35 -17.11 12.10
CA ASN A 460 13.84 -15.94 12.80
C ASN A 460 12.33 -16.11 13.01
N PRO A 461 11.88 -16.94 13.97
CA PRO A 461 10.47 -17.14 14.22
C PRO A 461 9.83 -15.78 14.55
N PRO A 462 8.64 -15.50 14.02
CA PRO A 462 7.98 -14.24 14.27
C PRO A 462 7.69 -14.08 15.77
N LEU A 463 7.91 -12.87 16.30
CA LEU A 463 7.62 -12.53 17.69
C LEU A 463 6.15 -12.82 18.00
N ALA A 464 5.88 -13.39 19.18
CA ALA A 464 4.53 -13.62 19.66
C ALA A 464 3.80 -12.26 19.77
N ARG A 465 3.05 -11.88 18.74
CA ARG A 465 2.14 -10.72 18.80
C ARG A 465 0.80 -11.23 19.29
N ASN A 466 0.38 -10.81 20.48
CA ASN A 466 -0.98 -11.03 20.95
C ASN A 466 -1.93 -10.31 19.99
N ARG A 467 -2.45 -11.01 19.00
CA ARG A 467 -3.60 -10.55 18.22
C ARG A 467 -4.82 -10.72 19.11
N ILE A 468 -5.09 -9.72 19.95
CA ILE A 468 -6.30 -9.67 20.78
C ILE A 468 -7.47 -9.69 19.81
N ARG A 469 -8.35 -10.68 19.96
CA ARG A 469 -9.67 -10.69 19.35
C ARG A 469 -10.40 -9.46 19.89
N SER A 470 -10.54 -8.43 19.07
CA SER A 470 -11.46 -7.32 19.31
C SER A 470 -12.79 -7.62 18.63
#